data_d0922d02399cd163719501e91a8b65ee
#
_entry.id   d0922d02399cd163719501e91a8b65ee
#
_cell.length_a   1.000
_cell.length_b   1.000
_cell.length_c   1.000
_cell.angle_alpha   90.00
_cell.angle_beta   90.00
_cell.angle_gamma   90.00
#
_symmetry.space_group_name_H-M   'P 1'
#
loop_
_entity.id
_entity.type
_entity.pdbx_description
1 polymer ?
#
loop_
_entity_poly.entity_id
_entity_poly.type
_entity_poly.pdbx_seq_one_letter_code
_entity_poly.pdbx_strand_id
1 'polypeptide(L)'
;MAQASQWIGKPIKRVEDARLLTGRGAFIDDHPPVANARHAAIVRSPHAHARILGYDVAATLAMPGVVGVITGEDVAKACKPFGVGVTAPIHYYPSATDRARFVGEPVAVVVARDRYIAEDAADHLVVRYEPLPAVVDPEKALEPDAPILHEAVGTNLAGHRRLVYGDPDGAFAEAEVVIRERFRFPKYGSTPIETYGVIARWDGLDGVLTIWSNFMGPFIMHPLVSRVLGVPENKLRFIVPPDIGGSFGIKSSIYPYLALIGLAAMKTGVPVKWIEDRREHLTASSSGTDRVAWREVAARKDGTILGMRFKWFDNVGGYIRSPEPGCSFRPTGNFVGPYRFKNLEVDASIVMTNKSLTGPNRGYACGHLYFETEGMMDRLAEKLGLDPAEVRRRNLIAPDELPYRTPTGGYYDSGDYPKTLQMALDMARYDELRRAQKTARAAGKYFGIGLALAVDPSVSNMGYVATALDPQFRAKPEYLPKSGATESATVKVDPLGRVIAI
;
A
#
# COMPACT_ATOMS: atom_id res chain seq x y z
N MET A 1 -11.45 -24.62 35.55
CA MET A 1 -10.42 -25.01 34.58
C MET A 1 -10.98 -24.74 33.20
N ALA A 2 -10.45 -23.80 32.45
CA ALA A 2 -10.87 -23.57 31.06
C ALA A 2 -10.50 -24.83 30.25
N GLN A 3 -11.47 -25.44 29.60
CA GLN A 3 -11.26 -26.58 28.71
C GLN A 3 -10.22 -26.14 27.65
N ALA A 4 -9.09 -26.85 27.56
CA ALA A 4 -8.06 -26.55 26.58
C ALA A 4 -8.72 -26.54 25.19
N SER A 5 -8.59 -25.42 24.47
CA SER A 5 -9.18 -25.28 23.13
C SER A 5 -8.74 -26.42 22.23
N GLN A 6 -9.70 -27.06 21.57
CA GLN A 6 -9.45 -28.15 20.62
C GLN A 6 -8.65 -27.67 19.40
N TRP A 7 -8.65 -26.35 19.09
CA TRP A 7 -8.15 -25.76 17.86
C TRP A 7 -7.00 -24.79 18.07
N ILE A 8 -7.03 -24.01 19.16
CA ILE A 8 -6.03 -22.97 19.43
C ILE A 8 -4.67 -23.61 19.72
N GLY A 9 -3.63 -23.13 19.03
CA GLY A 9 -2.26 -23.59 19.19
C GLY A 9 -1.91 -24.92 18.50
N LYS A 10 -2.82 -25.47 17.67
CA LYS A 10 -2.57 -26.71 16.92
C LYS A 10 -2.31 -26.42 15.44
N PRO A 11 -1.38 -27.16 14.78
CA PRO A 11 -1.10 -27.02 13.35
C PRO A 11 -2.19 -27.70 12.51
N ILE A 12 -3.31 -27.02 12.34
CA ILE A 12 -4.44 -27.53 11.55
C ILE A 12 -4.16 -27.29 10.07
N LYS A 13 -4.30 -28.34 9.26
CA LYS A 13 -4.16 -28.26 7.80
C LYS A 13 -5.34 -27.51 7.19
N ARG A 14 -5.08 -26.70 6.16
CA ARG A 14 -6.12 -26.03 5.40
C ARG A 14 -6.95 -27.03 4.59
N VAL A 15 -8.24 -26.80 4.50
CA VAL A 15 -9.16 -27.65 3.73
C VAL A 15 -8.84 -27.59 2.23
N GLU A 16 -8.36 -26.45 1.75
CA GLU A 16 -8.04 -26.17 0.35
C GLU A 16 -6.76 -26.86 -0.13
N ASP A 17 -5.86 -27.26 0.76
CA ASP A 17 -4.54 -27.80 0.39
C ASP A 17 -4.64 -29.01 -0.57
N ALA A 18 -5.62 -29.89 -0.37
CA ALA A 18 -5.78 -31.07 -1.20
C ALA A 18 -6.04 -30.73 -2.68
N ARG A 19 -6.88 -29.75 -2.97
CA ARG A 19 -7.16 -29.33 -4.35
C ARG A 19 -6.05 -28.47 -4.93
N LEU A 20 -5.45 -27.59 -4.14
CA LEU A 20 -4.35 -26.71 -4.60
C LEU A 20 -3.11 -27.53 -4.96
N LEU A 21 -2.73 -28.52 -4.13
CA LEU A 21 -1.57 -29.39 -4.37
C LEU A 21 -1.76 -30.36 -5.56
N THR A 22 -2.99 -30.55 -6.02
CA THR A 22 -3.32 -31.41 -7.17
C THR A 22 -3.68 -30.63 -8.44
N GLY A 23 -3.32 -29.33 -8.52
CA GLY A 23 -3.55 -28.50 -9.71
C GLY A 23 -5.02 -28.17 -9.98
N ARG A 24 -5.87 -28.21 -8.94
CA ARG A 24 -7.31 -27.89 -9.02
C ARG A 24 -7.64 -26.55 -8.38
N GLY A 25 -6.67 -25.64 -8.35
CA GLY A 25 -6.90 -24.22 -8.03
C GLY A 25 -7.81 -23.58 -9.07
N ALA A 26 -8.58 -22.56 -8.66
CA ALA A 26 -9.47 -21.82 -9.54
C ALA A 26 -9.24 -20.31 -9.34
N PHE A 27 -8.20 -19.82 -10.00
CA PHE A 27 -7.79 -18.42 -10.00
C PHE A 27 -8.55 -17.61 -11.06
N ILE A 28 -8.33 -16.29 -11.11
CA ILE A 28 -9.10 -15.44 -12.03
C ILE A 28 -8.90 -15.82 -13.51
N ASP A 29 -7.72 -16.25 -13.91
CA ASP A 29 -7.47 -16.65 -15.30
C ASP A 29 -8.07 -18.01 -15.64
N ASP A 30 -8.30 -18.87 -14.62
CA ASP A 30 -8.98 -20.17 -14.74
C ASP A 30 -10.52 -20.04 -14.74
N HIS A 31 -11.07 -18.81 -14.59
CA HIS A 31 -12.51 -18.60 -14.59
C HIS A 31 -13.14 -19.18 -15.86
N PRO A 32 -14.22 -19.97 -15.74
CA PRO A 32 -14.91 -20.52 -16.91
C PRO A 32 -15.20 -19.45 -17.97
N PRO A 33 -15.08 -19.78 -19.24
CA PRO A 33 -15.28 -18.81 -20.31
C PRO A 33 -16.65 -18.12 -20.18
N VAL A 34 -16.66 -16.79 -20.13
CA VAL A 34 -17.87 -16.01 -20.29
C VAL A 34 -18.21 -16.00 -21.79
N ALA A 35 -19.46 -16.37 -22.13
CA ALA A 35 -19.87 -16.46 -23.51
C ALA A 35 -19.55 -15.16 -24.28
N ASN A 36 -18.97 -15.27 -25.47
CA ASN A 36 -18.56 -14.17 -26.33
C ASN A 36 -17.54 -13.19 -25.72
N ALA A 37 -16.81 -13.58 -24.68
CA ALA A 37 -15.78 -12.74 -24.09
C ALA A 37 -14.69 -12.38 -25.11
N ARG A 38 -14.23 -11.15 -25.04
CA ARG A 38 -13.10 -10.61 -25.79
C ARG A 38 -11.96 -10.32 -24.84
N HIS A 39 -10.77 -10.16 -25.37
CA HIS A 39 -9.58 -9.87 -24.57
C HIS A 39 -9.18 -8.42 -24.72
N ALA A 40 -8.71 -7.83 -23.62
CA ALA A 40 -8.17 -6.49 -23.62
C ALA A 40 -6.66 -6.49 -23.45
N ALA A 41 -6.00 -5.55 -24.15
CA ALA A 41 -4.63 -5.12 -23.88
C ALA A 41 -4.63 -3.65 -23.51
N ILE A 42 -3.84 -3.28 -22.52
CA ILE A 42 -3.74 -1.90 -22.02
C ILE A 42 -2.53 -1.24 -22.65
N VAL A 43 -2.76 -0.18 -23.41
CA VAL A 43 -1.69 0.69 -23.93
C VAL A 43 -1.21 1.59 -22.79
N ARG A 44 0.10 1.59 -22.57
CA ARG A 44 0.73 2.28 -21.45
C ARG A 44 1.69 3.36 -21.93
N SER A 45 1.75 4.47 -21.19
CA SER A 45 2.69 5.54 -21.46
C SER A 45 4.13 5.07 -21.31
N PRO A 46 5.00 5.32 -22.32
CA PRO A 46 6.44 5.12 -22.18
C PRO A 46 7.13 6.32 -21.49
N HIS A 47 6.41 7.42 -21.30
CA HIS A 47 6.93 8.66 -20.73
C HIS A 47 6.59 8.79 -19.25
N ALA A 48 7.56 9.29 -18.48
CA ALA A 48 7.36 9.62 -17.06
C ALA A 48 6.46 10.86 -16.89
N HIS A 49 6.50 11.80 -17.85
CA HIS A 49 5.66 12.98 -17.88
C HIS A 49 5.50 13.45 -19.34
N ALA A 50 4.28 13.49 -19.83
CA ALA A 50 4.00 13.93 -21.20
C ALA A 50 2.54 14.38 -21.34
N ARG A 51 2.28 15.40 -22.14
CA ARG A 51 0.92 15.68 -22.63
C ARG A 51 0.51 14.66 -23.67
N ILE A 52 -0.76 14.27 -23.67
CA ILE A 52 -1.35 13.44 -24.70
C ILE A 52 -2.00 14.37 -25.72
N LEU A 53 -1.45 14.42 -26.94
CA LEU A 53 -1.93 15.30 -28.02
C LEU A 53 -3.04 14.66 -28.85
N GLY A 54 -3.26 13.35 -28.70
CA GLY A 54 -4.30 12.61 -29.38
C GLY A 54 -3.91 11.18 -29.72
N TYR A 55 -4.86 10.48 -30.32
CA TYR A 55 -4.76 9.05 -30.67
C TYR A 55 -5.05 8.87 -32.16
N ASP A 56 -4.25 8.04 -32.85
CA ASP A 56 -4.61 7.56 -34.18
C ASP A 56 -5.14 6.12 -34.05
N VAL A 57 -6.46 6.02 -33.94
CA VAL A 57 -7.14 4.74 -33.70
C VAL A 57 -7.57 4.03 -34.98
N ALA A 58 -7.53 4.71 -36.16
CA ALA A 58 -8.12 4.20 -37.36
C ALA A 58 -7.46 2.91 -37.89
N ALA A 59 -6.12 2.88 -37.89
CA ALA A 59 -5.36 1.71 -38.30
C ALA A 59 -5.60 0.52 -37.36
N THR A 60 -5.63 0.76 -36.08
CA THR A 60 -5.88 -0.25 -35.02
C THR A 60 -7.29 -0.84 -35.19
N LEU A 61 -8.30 -0.01 -35.37
CA LEU A 61 -9.69 -0.45 -35.54
C LEU A 61 -9.89 -1.24 -36.82
N ALA A 62 -9.08 -1.02 -37.86
CA ALA A 62 -9.14 -1.75 -39.15
C ALA A 62 -8.49 -3.15 -39.02
N MET A 63 -7.77 -3.47 -37.97
CA MET A 63 -7.13 -4.77 -37.80
C MET A 63 -8.17 -5.89 -37.62
N PRO A 64 -8.06 -7.01 -38.33
CA PRO A 64 -9.00 -8.13 -38.22
C PRO A 64 -9.07 -8.69 -36.81
N GLY A 65 -10.27 -8.70 -36.21
CA GLY A 65 -10.52 -9.22 -34.87
C GLY A 65 -10.49 -8.17 -33.76
N VAL A 66 -10.12 -6.93 -34.05
CA VAL A 66 -10.30 -5.81 -33.14
C VAL A 66 -11.79 -5.45 -33.07
N VAL A 67 -12.27 -5.25 -31.82
CA VAL A 67 -13.68 -4.96 -31.53
C VAL A 67 -13.86 -3.49 -31.15
N GLY A 68 -12.86 -2.89 -30.49
CA GLY A 68 -12.93 -1.48 -30.11
C GLY A 68 -11.65 -0.99 -29.43
N VAL A 69 -11.53 0.34 -29.39
CA VAL A 69 -10.47 1.06 -28.67
C VAL A 69 -11.15 2.02 -27.73
N ILE A 70 -10.70 2.07 -26.47
CA ILE A 70 -11.13 3.02 -25.45
C ILE A 70 -9.94 3.92 -25.14
N THR A 71 -10.05 5.20 -25.42
CA THR A 71 -9.00 6.19 -25.21
C THR A 71 -9.19 6.95 -23.90
N GLY A 72 -8.17 7.75 -23.49
CA GLY A 72 -8.30 8.68 -22.38
C GLY A 72 -9.41 9.70 -22.57
N GLU A 73 -9.72 10.10 -23.83
CA GLU A 73 -10.85 10.97 -24.13
C GLU A 73 -12.20 10.31 -23.82
N ASP A 74 -12.32 9.01 -24.13
CA ASP A 74 -13.51 8.25 -23.79
C ASP A 74 -13.70 8.15 -22.27
N VAL A 75 -12.60 7.93 -21.55
CA VAL A 75 -12.61 7.91 -20.07
C VAL A 75 -13.02 9.25 -19.50
N ALA A 76 -12.47 10.36 -20.01
CA ALA A 76 -12.83 11.70 -19.56
C ALA A 76 -14.32 12.01 -19.77
N LYS A 77 -14.93 11.51 -20.86
CA LYS A 77 -16.36 11.71 -21.17
C LYS A 77 -17.28 10.82 -20.35
N ALA A 78 -16.86 9.59 -20.07
CA ALA A 78 -17.72 8.57 -19.46
C ALA A 78 -17.55 8.39 -17.96
N CYS A 79 -16.39 8.76 -17.41
CA CYS A 79 -16.04 8.51 -16.01
C CYS A 79 -15.94 9.81 -15.22
N LYS A 80 -16.25 9.71 -13.92
CA LYS A 80 -15.86 10.72 -12.92
C LYS A 80 -14.48 10.38 -12.37
N PRO A 81 -13.70 11.36 -11.87
CA PRO A 81 -12.45 11.06 -11.18
C PRO A 81 -12.73 10.31 -9.87
N PHE A 82 -11.78 9.49 -9.44
CA PHE A 82 -11.82 8.87 -8.11
C PHE A 82 -11.69 9.94 -7.02
N GLY A 83 -12.40 9.74 -5.92
CA GLY A 83 -12.17 10.54 -4.71
C GLY A 83 -10.79 10.25 -4.14
N VAL A 84 -10.08 11.30 -3.77
CA VAL A 84 -8.77 11.24 -3.12
C VAL A 84 -8.87 11.68 -1.67
N GLY A 85 -7.97 11.16 -0.82
CA GLY A 85 -7.98 11.41 0.64
C GLY A 85 -7.44 12.77 1.07
N VAL A 86 -7.39 13.76 0.14
CA VAL A 86 -6.92 15.12 0.38
C VAL A 86 -7.87 16.13 -0.27
N THR A 87 -7.83 17.39 0.18
CA THR A 87 -8.65 18.48 -0.36
C THR A 87 -8.09 19.11 -1.64
N ALA A 88 -6.86 18.76 -2.03
CA ALA A 88 -6.25 19.27 -3.25
C ALA A 88 -7.01 18.82 -4.51
N PRO A 89 -7.11 19.65 -5.56
CA PRO A 89 -7.84 19.36 -6.80
C PRO A 89 -7.06 18.38 -7.70
N ILE A 90 -6.82 17.17 -7.21
CA ILE A 90 -6.15 16.10 -7.93
C ILE A 90 -7.21 15.21 -8.57
N HIS A 91 -7.24 15.17 -9.89
CA HIS A 91 -8.17 14.35 -10.66
C HIS A 91 -7.49 13.05 -11.09
N TYR A 92 -7.80 11.94 -10.43
CA TYR A 92 -7.33 10.61 -10.80
C TYR A 92 -8.43 9.85 -11.52
N TYR A 93 -8.18 9.47 -12.77
CA TYR A 93 -9.10 8.69 -13.62
C TYR A 93 -8.60 7.25 -13.80
N PRO A 94 -9.44 6.33 -14.33
CA PRO A 94 -9.01 4.96 -14.66
C PRO A 94 -7.86 4.87 -15.68
N SER A 95 -7.70 5.86 -16.52
CA SER A 95 -6.54 6.06 -17.41
C SER A 95 -6.20 7.54 -17.51
N ALA A 96 -5.02 7.86 -18.02
CA ALA A 96 -4.63 9.24 -18.33
C ALA A 96 -5.59 9.85 -19.36
N THR A 97 -6.06 11.06 -19.10
CA THR A 97 -7.06 11.76 -19.94
C THR A 97 -6.45 12.88 -20.76
N ASP A 98 -5.46 13.56 -20.22
CA ASP A 98 -4.80 14.72 -20.81
C ASP A 98 -3.28 14.62 -20.79
N ARG A 99 -2.77 13.89 -19.79
CA ARG A 99 -1.34 13.86 -19.47
C ARG A 99 -0.97 12.56 -18.78
N ALA A 100 0.08 11.91 -19.25
CA ALA A 100 0.73 10.82 -18.52
C ALA A 100 1.66 11.40 -17.45
N ARG A 101 1.60 10.86 -16.23
CA ARG A 101 2.36 11.32 -15.07
C ARG A 101 3.32 10.29 -14.50
N PHE A 102 3.35 9.08 -15.07
CA PHE A 102 4.36 8.06 -14.75
C PHE A 102 4.49 7.04 -15.90
N VAL A 103 5.66 6.42 -16.00
CA VAL A 103 5.89 5.32 -16.96
C VAL A 103 4.97 4.14 -16.61
N GLY A 104 4.25 3.63 -17.60
CA GLY A 104 3.31 2.53 -17.43
C GLY A 104 1.87 2.96 -17.09
N GLU A 105 1.58 4.26 -17.00
CA GLU A 105 0.22 4.74 -16.82
C GLU A 105 -0.67 4.30 -17.99
N PRO A 106 -1.86 3.70 -17.72
CA PRO A 106 -2.80 3.38 -18.77
C PRO A 106 -3.21 4.63 -19.56
N VAL A 107 -3.18 4.56 -20.89
CA VAL A 107 -3.59 5.68 -21.78
C VAL A 107 -4.71 5.27 -22.75
N ALA A 108 -4.79 3.97 -23.07
CA ALA A 108 -5.90 3.42 -23.86
C ALA A 108 -6.06 1.92 -23.56
N VAL A 109 -7.17 1.34 -24.04
CA VAL A 109 -7.43 -0.09 -24.01
C VAL A 109 -7.87 -0.53 -25.39
N VAL A 110 -7.25 -1.58 -25.91
CA VAL A 110 -7.69 -2.26 -27.13
C VAL A 110 -8.43 -3.53 -26.76
N VAL A 111 -9.60 -3.73 -27.32
CA VAL A 111 -10.42 -4.94 -27.15
C VAL A 111 -10.45 -5.72 -28.45
N ALA A 112 -10.08 -7.00 -28.41
CA ALA A 112 -10.02 -7.85 -29.58
C ALA A 112 -10.56 -9.26 -29.30
N ARG A 113 -10.71 -10.06 -30.38
CA ARG A 113 -11.24 -11.43 -30.33
C ARG A 113 -10.45 -12.32 -29.37
N ASP A 114 -9.15 -12.20 -29.35
CA ASP A 114 -8.25 -12.96 -28.48
C ASP A 114 -7.10 -12.07 -27.96
N ARG A 115 -6.32 -12.60 -27.02
CA ARG A 115 -5.25 -11.87 -26.36
C ARG A 115 -4.15 -11.42 -27.32
N TYR A 116 -3.74 -12.28 -28.25
CA TYR A 116 -2.63 -11.98 -29.16
C TYR A 116 -2.98 -10.83 -30.10
N ILE A 117 -4.20 -10.85 -30.67
CA ILE A 117 -4.68 -9.75 -31.50
C ILE A 117 -4.80 -8.45 -30.69
N ALA A 118 -5.24 -8.53 -29.43
CA ALA A 118 -5.34 -7.35 -28.57
C ALA A 118 -3.96 -6.72 -28.29
N GLU A 119 -2.96 -7.54 -28.01
CA GLU A 119 -1.58 -7.11 -27.77
C GLU A 119 -0.94 -6.54 -29.04
N ASP A 120 -1.03 -7.24 -30.18
CA ASP A 120 -0.54 -6.75 -31.47
C ASP A 120 -1.20 -5.43 -31.86
N ALA A 121 -2.50 -5.31 -31.67
CA ALA A 121 -3.23 -4.09 -31.97
C ALA A 121 -2.92 -2.95 -30.99
N ALA A 122 -2.61 -3.25 -29.73
CA ALA A 122 -2.14 -2.27 -28.78
C ALA A 122 -0.77 -1.69 -29.15
N ASP A 123 0.12 -2.51 -29.68
CA ASP A 123 1.43 -2.08 -30.19
C ASP A 123 1.31 -1.22 -31.46
N HIS A 124 0.26 -1.38 -32.24
CA HIS A 124 -0.03 -0.56 -33.43
C HIS A 124 -0.74 0.76 -33.11
N LEU A 125 -1.27 0.92 -31.90
CA LEU A 125 -1.97 2.15 -31.53
C LEU A 125 -0.98 3.31 -31.36
N VAL A 126 -1.08 4.29 -32.24
CA VAL A 126 -0.25 5.48 -32.16
C VAL A 126 -0.87 6.49 -31.20
N VAL A 127 -0.16 6.76 -30.10
CA VAL A 127 -0.47 7.85 -29.18
C VAL A 127 0.56 8.96 -29.39
N ARG A 128 0.10 10.17 -29.68
CA ARG A 128 0.98 11.33 -29.87
C ARG A 128 1.24 12.01 -28.54
N TYR A 129 2.51 12.15 -28.18
CA TYR A 129 2.95 12.75 -26.93
C TYR A 129 3.78 14.01 -27.14
N GLU A 130 3.70 14.93 -26.21
CA GLU A 130 4.66 16.00 -25.99
C GLU A 130 5.36 15.76 -24.65
N PRO A 131 6.61 15.29 -24.66
CA PRO A 131 7.36 15.02 -23.41
C PRO A 131 7.53 16.29 -22.56
N LEU A 132 7.42 16.16 -21.27
CA LEU A 132 7.57 17.22 -20.28
C LEU A 132 8.70 16.88 -19.29
N PRO A 133 9.30 17.88 -18.61
CA PRO A 133 10.22 17.64 -17.51
C PRO A 133 9.58 16.78 -16.42
N ALA A 134 10.35 15.88 -15.83
CA ALA A 134 9.89 14.93 -14.82
C ALA A 134 10.73 15.04 -13.54
N VAL A 135 10.11 14.83 -12.39
CA VAL A 135 10.77 14.74 -11.08
C VAL A 135 10.38 13.45 -10.37
N VAL A 136 11.37 12.73 -9.84
CA VAL A 136 11.16 11.42 -9.20
C VAL A 136 11.66 11.37 -7.75
N ASP A 137 12.45 12.35 -7.33
CA ASP A 137 12.94 12.48 -5.95
C ASP A 137 11.97 13.37 -5.15
N PRO A 138 11.45 12.89 -3.98
CA PRO A 138 10.45 13.65 -3.23
C PRO A 138 11.00 14.89 -2.55
N GLU A 139 12.30 14.97 -2.23
CA GLU A 139 12.89 16.20 -1.70
C GLU A 139 13.03 17.24 -2.81
N LYS A 140 13.53 16.84 -3.99
CA LYS A 140 13.66 17.70 -5.16
C LYS A 140 12.32 18.16 -5.73
N ALA A 141 11.26 17.36 -5.59
CA ALA A 141 9.93 17.71 -6.04
C ALA A 141 9.32 18.91 -5.29
N LEU A 142 9.89 19.30 -4.15
CA LEU A 142 9.48 20.45 -3.35
C LEU A 142 10.38 21.68 -3.54
N GLU A 143 11.40 21.60 -4.39
CA GLU A 143 12.23 22.76 -4.74
C GLU A 143 11.44 23.77 -5.59
N PRO A 144 11.75 25.08 -5.52
CA PRO A 144 10.96 26.11 -6.19
C PRO A 144 10.86 25.98 -7.72
N ASP A 145 11.85 25.38 -8.35
CA ASP A 145 11.97 25.18 -9.80
C ASP A 145 11.54 23.77 -10.25
N ALA A 146 11.01 22.94 -9.33
CA ALA A 146 10.56 21.60 -9.65
C ALA A 146 9.39 21.59 -10.64
N PRO A 147 9.39 20.65 -11.62
CA PRO A 147 8.24 20.45 -12.49
C PRO A 147 6.97 20.14 -11.67
N ILE A 148 5.90 20.89 -11.90
CA ILE A 148 4.61 20.68 -11.21
C ILE A 148 3.80 19.63 -11.97
N LEU A 149 3.39 18.55 -11.26
CA LEU A 149 2.63 17.45 -11.85
C LEU A 149 1.16 17.81 -12.09
N HIS A 150 0.57 18.61 -11.19
CA HIS A 150 -0.82 19.04 -11.23
C HIS A 150 -0.88 20.57 -11.13
N GLU A 151 -0.99 21.23 -12.26
CA GLU A 151 -0.97 22.72 -12.33
C GLU A 151 -2.08 23.36 -11.48
N ALA A 152 -3.25 22.73 -11.41
CA ALA A 152 -4.36 23.21 -10.57
C ALA A 152 -4.06 23.17 -9.06
N VAL A 153 -3.09 22.35 -8.64
CA VAL A 153 -2.62 22.28 -7.25
C VAL A 153 -1.53 23.32 -6.98
N GLY A 154 -0.72 23.65 -8.01
CA GLY A 154 0.37 24.63 -7.93
C GLY A 154 1.59 24.17 -7.13
N THR A 155 1.60 22.95 -6.63
CA THR A 155 2.71 22.36 -5.89
C THR A 155 2.67 20.83 -5.98
N ASN A 156 3.82 20.18 -5.76
CA ASN A 156 3.88 18.72 -5.61
C ASN A 156 3.65 18.27 -4.16
N LEU A 157 3.50 19.19 -3.20
CA LEU A 157 3.12 18.88 -1.83
C LEU A 157 1.60 18.64 -1.77
N ALA A 158 1.20 17.38 -1.65
CA ALA A 158 -0.20 16.99 -1.60
C ALA A 158 -0.80 17.09 -0.19
N GLY A 159 0.04 17.05 0.83
CA GLY A 159 -0.38 17.17 2.22
C GLY A 159 0.79 17.27 3.17
N HIS A 160 0.56 17.95 4.30
CA HIS A 160 1.55 18.08 5.37
C HIS A 160 0.88 17.98 6.74
N ARG A 161 1.57 17.33 7.67
CA ARG A 161 1.14 17.23 9.07
C ARG A 161 2.33 17.34 9.99
N ARG A 162 2.18 18.19 11.01
CA ARG A 162 3.08 18.24 12.15
C ARG A 162 2.34 17.77 13.40
N LEU A 163 2.86 16.76 14.07
CA LEU A 163 2.29 16.15 15.27
C LEU A 163 3.33 16.23 16.37
N VAL A 164 2.94 16.72 17.54
CA VAL A 164 3.83 16.87 18.70
C VAL A 164 3.20 16.14 19.88
N TYR A 165 3.99 15.33 20.55
CA TYR A 165 3.61 14.55 21.72
C TYR A 165 4.66 14.74 22.82
N GLY A 166 4.20 14.98 24.06
CA GLY A 166 5.07 15.32 25.17
C GLY A 166 5.76 16.69 24.96
N ASP A 167 7.00 16.79 25.38
CA ASP A 167 7.87 17.95 25.21
C ASP A 167 9.18 17.56 24.47
N PRO A 168 9.16 17.48 23.14
CA PRO A 168 10.36 17.16 22.38
C PRO A 168 11.48 18.20 22.54
N ASP A 169 11.14 19.49 22.62
CA ASP A 169 12.12 20.56 22.72
C ASP A 169 12.87 20.48 24.06
N GLY A 170 12.16 20.26 25.16
CA GLY A 170 12.76 20.02 26.50
C GLY A 170 13.64 18.76 26.49
N ALA A 171 13.16 17.65 25.88
CA ALA A 171 13.93 16.42 25.76
C ALA A 171 15.25 16.61 25.00
N PHE A 172 15.24 17.40 23.92
CA PHE A 172 16.45 17.71 23.15
C PHE A 172 17.38 18.68 23.90
N ALA A 173 16.83 19.60 24.69
CA ALA A 173 17.63 20.51 25.54
C ALA A 173 18.34 19.78 26.69
N GLU A 174 17.72 18.73 27.28
CA GLU A 174 18.29 17.90 28.32
C GLU A 174 19.25 16.82 27.82
N ALA A 175 19.30 16.59 26.51
CA ALA A 175 20.07 15.50 25.94
C ALA A 175 21.57 15.69 26.10
N GLU A 176 22.26 14.64 26.55
CA GLU A 176 23.72 14.59 26.57
C GLU A 176 24.31 14.19 25.20
N VAL A 177 23.51 13.48 24.38
CA VAL A 177 23.85 13.06 23.03
C VAL A 177 22.68 13.26 22.11
N VAL A 178 22.91 13.90 20.97
CA VAL A 178 21.94 14.00 19.86
C VAL A 178 22.59 13.42 18.62
N ILE A 179 21.86 12.56 17.96
CA ILE A 179 22.26 12.01 16.65
C ILE A 179 21.19 12.33 15.62
N ARG A 180 21.63 12.52 14.37
CA ARG A 180 20.76 12.77 13.23
C ARG A 180 21.20 11.93 12.06
N GLU A 181 20.25 11.22 11.43
CA GLU A 181 20.52 10.36 10.27
C GLU A 181 19.47 10.56 9.19
N ARG A 182 19.89 10.36 7.95
CA ARG A 182 19.01 10.33 6.79
C ARG A 182 18.85 8.90 6.30
N PHE A 183 17.60 8.45 6.23
CA PHE A 183 17.22 7.14 5.72
C PHE A 183 16.51 7.28 4.37
N ARG A 184 16.71 6.29 3.53
CA ARG A 184 15.93 6.13 2.33
C ARG A 184 15.38 4.71 2.30
N PHE A 185 14.05 4.60 2.31
CA PHE A 185 13.37 3.34 2.08
C PHE A 185 12.87 3.35 0.63
N PRO A 186 13.48 2.55 -0.25
CA PRO A 186 13.18 2.60 -1.67
C PRO A 186 11.79 2.04 -1.96
N LYS A 187 11.20 2.48 -3.06
CA LYS A 187 9.99 1.91 -3.60
C LYS A 187 10.16 0.41 -3.85
N TYR A 188 9.15 -0.40 -3.47
CA TYR A 188 9.19 -1.85 -3.63
C TYR A 188 7.82 -2.40 -4.03
N GLY A 189 7.81 -3.50 -4.80
CA GLY A 189 6.60 -4.21 -5.21
C GLY A 189 6.45 -5.54 -4.49
N SER A 190 5.23 -5.95 -4.21
CA SER A 190 4.92 -7.24 -3.56
C SER A 190 4.97 -8.43 -4.49
N THR A 191 5.02 -8.27 -5.76
CA THR A 191 5.09 -9.33 -6.81
C THR A 191 4.41 -10.66 -6.44
N PRO A 192 3.08 -10.71 -6.18
CA PRO A 192 2.37 -11.96 -6.02
C PRO A 192 2.51 -12.82 -7.28
N ILE A 193 2.46 -14.15 -7.13
CA ILE A 193 2.58 -15.05 -8.29
C ILE A 193 1.45 -14.79 -9.28
N GLU A 194 0.22 -14.65 -8.80
CA GLU A 194 -0.91 -14.20 -9.61
C GLU A 194 -0.93 -12.68 -9.70
N THR A 195 -0.88 -12.14 -10.92
CA THR A 195 -1.02 -10.72 -11.24
C THR A 195 -2.48 -10.26 -11.13
N TYR A 196 -2.79 -9.02 -11.51
CA TYR A 196 -4.17 -8.58 -11.59
C TYR A 196 -4.94 -9.30 -12.71
N GLY A 197 -6.22 -9.54 -12.48
CA GLY A 197 -7.12 -10.03 -13.50
C GLY A 197 -8.51 -9.43 -13.33
N VAL A 198 -9.14 -9.05 -14.43
CA VAL A 198 -10.48 -8.47 -14.47
C VAL A 198 -11.26 -9.08 -15.62
N ILE A 199 -12.46 -9.57 -15.33
CA ILE A 199 -13.46 -9.94 -16.34
C ILE A 199 -14.68 -9.08 -16.07
N ALA A 200 -15.16 -8.34 -17.08
CA ALA A 200 -16.33 -7.49 -16.94
C ALA A 200 -17.40 -7.85 -17.97
N ARG A 201 -18.66 -7.87 -17.55
CA ARG A 201 -19.84 -8.09 -18.42
C ARG A 201 -20.87 -7.02 -18.12
N TRP A 202 -21.27 -6.31 -19.15
CA TRP A 202 -22.38 -5.38 -19.11
C TRP A 202 -23.66 -6.02 -19.65
N ASP A 203 -24.71 -6.01 -18.85
CA ASP A 203 -26.06 -6.35 -19.31
C ASP A 203 -26.82 -5.04 -19.57
N GLY A 204 -26.99 -4.70 -20.85
CA GLY A 204 -27.61 -3.45 -21.25
C GLY A 204 -29.13 -3.41 -21.03
N LEU A 205 -29.78 -4.58 -20.91
CA LEU A 205 -31.23 -4.66 -20.67
C LEU A 205 -31.54 -4.33 -19.21
N ASP A 206 -30.81 -4.96 -18.30
CA ASP A 206 -31.00 -4.77 -16.87
C ASP A 206 -30.18 -3.63 -16.29
N GLY A 207 -29.23 -3.08 -17.05
CA GLY A 207 -28.28 -2.06 -16.61
C GLY A 207 -27.35 -2.59 -15.51
N VAL A 208 -26.96 -3.87 -15.57
CA VAL A 208 -26.12 -4.53 -14.55
C VAL A 208 -24.72 -4.73 -15.07
N LEU A 209 -23.74 -4.22 -14.33
CA LEU A 209 -22.32 -4.50 -14.55
C LEU A 209 -21.86 -5.58 -13.57
N THR A 210 -21.39 -6.72 -14.10
CA THR A 210 -20.78 -7.79 -13.30
C THR A 210 -19.28 -7.81 -13.55
N ILE A 211 -18.49 -7.77 -12.48
CA ILE A 211 -17.03 -7.80 -12.53
C ILE A 211 -16.51 -8.96 -11.68
N TRP A 212 -15.79 -9.88 -12.30
CA TRP A 212 -14.99 -10.91 -11.63
C TRP A 212 -13.56 -10.42 -11.56
N SER A 213 -12.95 -10.50 -10.36
CA SER A 213 -11.56 -10.09 -10.19
C SER A 213 -10.97 -10.64 -8.90
N ASN A 214 -9.67 -10.81 -8.89
CA ASN A 214 -8.89 -11.23 -7.72
C ASN A 214 -8.53 -10.04 -6.78
N PHE A 215 -9.50 -9.19 -6.52
CA PHE A 215 -9.34 -8.02 -5.66
C PHE A 215 -9.37 -8.36 -4.16
N MET A 216 -8.80 -7.46 -3.35
CA MET A 216 -8.84 -7.47 -1.90
C MET A 216 -9.68 -6.28 -1.40
N GLY A 217 -10.64 -6.55 -0.48
CA GLY A 217 -11.49 -5.49 0.10
C GLY A 217 -12.60 -5.00 -0.85
N PRO A 218 -13.49 -5.89 -1.34
CA PRO A 218 -14.55 -5.55 -2.30
C PRO A 218 -15.47 -4.42 -1.80
N PHE A 219 -15.79 -4.39 -0.51
CA PHE A 219 -16.67 -3.39 0.08
C PHE A 219 -16.13 -1.95 0.00
N ILE A 220 -14.80 -1.78 0.00
CA ILE A 220 -14.18 -0.46 -0.15
C ILE A 220 -14.17 -0.03 -1.63
N MET A 221 -13.93 -0.96 -2.54
CA MET A 221 -13.81 -0.66 -3.98
C MET A 221 -15.15 -0.48 -4.67
N HIS A 222 -16.18 -1.18 -4.21
CA HIS A 222 -17.50 -1.19 -4.82
C HIS A 222 -18.08 0.23 -4.98
N PRO A 223 -18.20 1.06 -3.93
CA PRO A 223 -18.72 2.43 -4.06
C PRO A 223 -17.80 3.33 -4.89
N LEU A 224 -16.47 3.06 -4.92
CA LEU A 224 -15.55 3.83 -5.74
C LEU A 224 -15.82 3.59 -7.24
N VAL A 225 -15.93 2.32 -7.65
CA VAL A 225 -16.19 1.95 -9.06
C VAL A 225 -17.58 2.37 -9.48
N SER A 226 -18.61 2.18 -8.62
CA SER A 226 -19.96 2.65 -8.84
C SER A 226 -20.01 4.15 -9.16
N ARG A 227 -19.38 4.96 -8.34
CA ARG A 227 -19.34 6.43 -8.51
C ARG A 227 -18.63 6.85 -9.80
N VAL A 228 -17.49 6.22 -10.09
CA VAL A 228 -16.65 6.56 -11.26
C VAL A 228 -17.37 6.23 -12.56
N LEU A 229 -17.99 5.06 -12.64
CA LEU A 229 -18.72 4.62 -13.85
C LEU A 229 -20.16 5.16 -13.92
N GLY A 230 -20.70 5.76 -12.85
CA GLY A 230 -22.09 6.16 -12.79
C GLY A 230 -23.09 5.00 -12.78
N VAL A 231 -22.62 3.79 -12.46
CA VAL A 231 -23.46 2.58 -12.32
C VAL A 231 -23.97 2.53 -10.88
N PRO A 232 -25.29 2.48 -10.63
CA PRO A 232 -25.85 2.38 -9.27
C PRO A 232 -25.29 1.18 -8.51
N GLU A 233 -25.05 1.31 -7.21
CA GLU A 233 -24.42 0.26 -6.39
C GLU A 233 -25.19 -1.07 -6.45
N ASN A 234 -26.53 -1.03 -6.48
CA ASN A 234 -27.37 -2.23 -6.62
C ASN A 234 -27.35 -2.84 -8.04
N LYS A 235 -26.75 -2.18 -9.01
CA LYS A 235 -26.53 -2.64 -10.39
C LYS A 235 -25.07 -3.03 -10.68
N LEU A 236 -24.18 -2.86 -9.71
CA LEU A 236 -22.80 -3.31 -9.77
C LEU A 236 -22.63 -4.59 -8.95
N ARG A 237 -22.08 -5.64 -9.57
CA ARG A 237 -21.82 -6.92 -8.90
C ARG A 237 -20.34 -7.22 -8.94
N PHE A 238 -19.76 -7.49 -7.78
CA PHE A 238 -18.39 -7.96 -7.63
C PHE A 238 -18.37 -9.44 -7.27
N ILE A 239 -17.57 -10.23 -7.97
CA ILE A 239 -17.42 -11.66 -7.74
C ILE A 239 -15.94 -11.97 -7.61
N VAL A 240 -15.56 -12.62 -6.53
CA VAL A 240 -14.18 -13.06 -6.25
C VAL A 240 -14.04 -14.50 -6.72
N PRO A 241 -12.92 -14.88 -7.40
CA PRO A 241 -12.65 -16.28 -7.70
C PRO A 241 -12.44 -17.08 -6.41
N PRO A 242 -12.64 -18.41 -6.45
CA PRO A 242 -12.43 -19.26 -5.28
C PRO A 242 -11.03 -19.18 -4.69
N ASP A 243 -10.02 -18.92 -5.51
CA ASP A 243 -8.63 -18.79 -5.09
C ASP A 243 -8.02 -17.46 -5.53
N ILE A 244 -7.12 -16.95 -4.69
CA ILE A 244 -6.32 -15.75 -4.97
C ILE A 244 -4.85 -16.10 -4.76
N GLY A 245 -4.03 -15.91 -5.80
CA GLY A 245 -2.61 -16.26 -5.83
C GLY A 245 -1.69 -15.22 -5.19
N GLY A 246 -2.11 -14.67 -4.04
CA GLY A 246 -1.41 -13.65 -3.27
C GLY A 246 -1.89 -12.24 -3.56
N SER A 247 -1.79 -11.39 -2.56
CA SER A 247 -2.11 -9.95 -2.66
C SER A 247 -1.05 -9.11 -1.98
N PHE A 248 -0.73 -9.42 -0.74
CA PHE A 248 0.15 -8.64 0.14
C PHE A 248 -0.28 -7.15 0.29
N GLY A 249 -1.54 -6.86 -0.02
CA GLY A 249 -2.14 -5.52 0.02
C GLY A 249 -2.35 -4.88 -1.36
N ILE A 250 -1.54 -5.18 -2.38
CA ILE A 250 -1.59 -4.47 -3.66
C ILE A 250 -2.91 -4.68 -4.42
N LYS A 251 -3.58 -5.82 -4.25
CA LYS A 251 -4.87 -6.08 -4.91
C LYS A 251 -6.03 -5.23 -4.38
N SER A 252 -5.84 -4.49 -3.28
CA SER A 252 -6.76 -3.41 -2.90
C SER A 252 -6.67 -2.19 -3.81
N SER A 253 -5.63 -2.08 -4.61
CA SER A 253 -5.39 -0.98 -5.55
C SER A 253 -5.76 -1.29 -6.99
N ILE A 254 -6.45 -2.41 -7.26
CA ILE A 254 -6.87 -2.84 -8.61
C ILE A 254 -8.07 -2.03 -9.15
N TYR A 255 -8.79 -1.30 -8.30
CA TYR A 255 -10.05 -0.66 -8.65
C TYR A 255 -10.03 0.27 -9.89
N PRO A 256 -8.94 0.95 -10.28
CA PRO A 256 -8.91 1.69 -11.55
C PRO A 256 -9.06 0.78 -12.75
N TYR A 257 -8.49 -0.42 -12.70
CA TYR A 257 -8.64 -1.42 -13.77
C TYR A 257 -10.03 -2.05 -13.78
N LEU A 258 -10.69 -2.20 -12.61
CA LEU A 258 -12.10 -2.61 -12.56
C LEU A 258 -12.99 -1.61 -13.31
N ALA A 259 -12.76 -0.32 -13.10
CA ALA A 259 -13.48 0.74 -13.79
C ALA A 259 -13.12 0.78 -15.30
N LEU A 260 -11.84 0.66 -15.64
CA LEU A 260 -11.38 0.75 -17.04
C LEU A 260 -11.92 -0.42 -17.90
N ILE A 261 -11.81 -1.65 -17.42
CA ILE A 261 -12.33 -2.84 -18.12
C ILE A 261 -13.86 -2.89 -18.06
N GLY A 262 -14.46 -2.42 -16.96
CA GLY A 262 -15.91 -2.20 -16.87
C GLY A 262 -16.42 -1.25 -17.95
N LEU A 263 -15.76 -0.10 -18.14
CA LEU A 263 -16.07 0.85 -19.20
C LEU A 263 -15.90 0.22 -20.61
N ALA A 264 -14.81 -0.57 -20.80
CA ALA A 264 -14.57 -1.26 -22.06
C ALA A 264 -15.73 -2.22 -22.39
N ALA A 265 -16.22 -3.00 -21.42
CA ALA A 265 -17.37 -3.87 -21.62
C ALA A 265 -18.67 -3.09 -21.91
N MET A 266 -18.90 -1.97 -21.23
CA MET A 266 -20.06 -1.10 -21.47
C MET A 266 -20.05 -0.49 -22.88
N LYS A 267 -18.89 -0.02 -23.35
CA LYS A 267 -18.75 0.64 -24.65
C LYS A 267 -18.78 -0.32 -25.84
N THR A 268 -18.18 -1.51 -25.69
CA THR A 268 -18.12 -2.51 -26.76
C THR A 268 -19.35 -3.41 -26.80
N GLY A 269 -20.15 -3.44 -25.73
CA GLY A 269 -21.33 -4.31 -25.62
C GLY A 269 -21.01 -5.79 -25.50
N VAL A 270 -19.74 -6.16 -25.31
CA VAL A 270 -19.28 -7.55 -25.15
C VAL A 270 -18.58 -7.74 -23.81
N PRO A 271 -18.58 -8.95 -23.23
CA PRO A 271 -17.76 -9.22 -22.07
C PRO A 271 -16.27 -9.08 -22.39
N VAL A 272 -15.50 -8.46 -21.49
CA VAL A 272 -14.08 -8.17 -21.68
C VAL A 272 -13.25 -8.81 -20.57
N LYS A 273 -12.22 -9.56 -20.93
CA LYS A 273 -11.23 -10.16 -20.02
C LYS A 273 -9.88 -9.48 -20.22
N TRP A 274 -9.26 -9.05 -19.13
CA TRP A 274 -7.88 -8.59 -19.06
C TRP A 274 -7.14 -9.31 -17.95
N ILE A 275 -5.97 -9.84 -18.26
CA ILE A 275 -5.04 -10.42 -17.30
C ILE A 275 -3.72 -9.68 -17.47
N GLU A 276 -3.28 -9.03 -16.38
CA GLU A 276 -2.02 -8.32 -16.33
C GLU A 276 -0.84 -9.28 -16.50
N ASP A 277 0.13 -8.95 -17.35
CA ASP A 277 1.37 -9.69 -17.39
C ASP A 277 2.36 -9.24 -16.32
N ARG A 278 3.46 -9.96 -16.16
CA ARG A 278 4.47 -9.66 -15.12
C ARG A 278 5.23 -8.36 -15.41
N ARG A 279 5.42 -8.01 -16.66
CA ARG A 279 6.09 -6.78 -17.08
C ARG A 279 5.24 -5.55 -16.77
N GLU A 280 3.95 -5.61 -17.10
CA GLU A 280 2.97 -4.60 -16.73
C GLU A 280 2.93 -4.42 -15.20
N HIS A 281 2.90 -5.53 -14.46
CA HIS A 281 2.86 -5.54 -13.01
C HIS A 281 4.07 -4.83 -12.39
N LEU A 282 5.28 -5.15 -12.84
CA LEU A 282 6.51 -4.54 -12.32
C LEU A 282 6.62 -3.05 -12.67
N THR A 283 5.99 -2.61 -13.77
CA THR A 283 6.07 -1.23 -14.24
C THR A 283 5.00 -0.33 -13.59
N ALA A 284 3.77 -0.80 -13.51
CA ALA A 284 2.60 0.07 -13.27
C ALA A 284 1.72 -0.33 -12.09
N SER A 285 1.94 -1.50 -11.48
CA SER A 285 1.13 -1.94 -10.35
C SER A 285 1.39 -1.10 -9.10
N SER A 286 0.60 -1.32 -8.07
CA SER A 286 0.79 -0.69 -6.77
C SER A 286 2.11 -1.13 -6.12
N SER A 287 2.74 -0.20 -5.44
CA SER A 287 3.95 -0.45 -4.65
C SER A 287 3.78 0.03 -3.21
N GLY A 288 4.64 -0.44 -2.34
CA GLY A 288 4.80 0.19 -1.02
C GLY A 288 5.35 1.61 -1.13
N THR A 289 5.27 2.33 -0.03
CA THR A 289 5.71 3.72 0.06
C THR A 289 7.19 3.87 -0.29
N ASP A 290 7.53 4.94 -1.01
CA ASP A 290 8.90 5.39 -1.28
C ASP A 290 9.16 6.57 -0.33
N ARG A 291 10.00 6.37 0.69
CA ARG A 291 10.20 7.35 1.76
C ARG A 291 11.65 7.83 1.83
N VAL A 292 11.81 9.14 1.95
CA VAL A 292 13.03 9.75 2.47
C VAL A 292 12.72 10.29 3.85
N ALA A 293 13.52 9.94 4.86
CA ALA A 293 13.29 10.34 6.24
C ALA A 293 14.56 10.87 6.90
N TRP A 294 14.39 11.87 7.71
CA TRP A 294 15.37 12.38 8.65
C TRP A 294 14.91 12.02 10.07
N ARG A 295 15.79 11.40 10.83
CA ARG A 295 15.54 11.00 12.21
C ARG A 295 16.53 11.68 13.13
N GLU A 296 16.02 12.17 14.23
CA GLU A 296 16.86 12.70 15.32
C GLU A 296 16.49 11.97 16.62
N VAL A 297 17.50 11.63 17.40
CA VAL A 297 17.34 11.00 18.71
C VAL A 297 18.07 11.83 19.74
N ALA A 298 17.38 12.20 20.80
CA ALA A 298 17.91 12.81 22.01
C ALA A 298 18.06 11.74 23.09
N ALA A 299 19.26 11.55 23.63
CA ALA A 299 19.56 10.48 24.58
C ALA A 299 20.53 10.94 25.68
N ARG A 300 20.58 10.20 26.77
CA ARG A 300 21.63 10.25 27.78
C ARG A 300 22.83 9.39 27.39
N LYS A 301 23.98 9.63 27.97
CA LYS A 301 25.20 8.84 27.72
C LYS A 301 25.05 7.35 28.03
N ASP A 302 24.15 7.02 28.91
CA ASP A 302 23.85 5.64 29.26
C ASP A 302 22.98 4.92 28.21
N GLY A 303 22.52 5.62 27.15
CA GLY A 303 21.67 5.09 26.09
C GLY A 303 20.17 5.22 26.35
N THR A 304 19.75 5.87 27.44
CA THR A 304 18.34 6.17 27.70
C THR A 304 17.84 7.23 26.72
N ILE A 305 16.81 6.93 25.96
CA ILE A 305 16.20 7.84 24.97
C ILE A 305 15.22 8.78 25.70
N LEU A 306 15.40 10.06 25.48
CA LEU A 306 14.55 11.13 26.04
C LEU A 306 13.46 11.52 25.04
N GLY A 307 13.74 11.52 23.74
CA GLY A 307 12.80 11.86 22.68
C GLY A 307 13.37 11.63 21.29
N MET A 308 12.45 11.70 20.31
CA MET A 308 12.80 11.57 18.89
C MET A 308 12.08 12.63 18.05
N ARG A 309 12.70 13.03 16.94
CA ARG A 309 12.08 13.81 15.86
C ARG A 309 12.10 13.04 14.58
N PHE A 310 10.93 12.97 13.94
CA PHE A 310 10.68 12.25 12.68
C PHE A 310 10.27 13.27 11.64
N LYS A 311 11.10 13.44 10.61
CA LYS A 311 10.73 14.21 9.42
C LYS A 311 10.80 13.29 8.22
N TRP A 312 9.72 13.21 7.42
CA TRP A 312 9.74 12.39 6.23
C TRP A 312 9.00 12.99 5.04
N PHE A 313 9.38 12.51 3.87
CA PHE A 313 8.79 12.78 2.58
C PHE A 313 8.31 11.46 2.00
N ASP A 314 6.98 11.21 2.02
CA ASP A 314 6.35 10.04 1.43
C ASP A 314 5.97 10.34 -0.01
N ASN A 315 6.66 9.66 -0.93
CA ASN A 315 6.41 9.76 -2.35
C ASN A 315 5.25 8.83 -2.73
N VAL A 316 4.12 9.42 -3.09
CA VAL A 316 2.90 8.68 -3.46
C VAL A 316 2.76 8.41 -4.95
N GLY A 317 3.72 8.88 -5.75
CA GLY A 317 3.69 8.78 -7.21
C GLY A 317 2.90 9.89 -7.88
N GLY A 318 2.46 9.67 -9.11
CA GLY A 318 1.82 10.69 -9.96
C GLY A 318 0.45 11.17 -9.49
N TYR A 319 -0.22 10.42 -8.61
CA TYR A 319 -1.53 10.74 -8.03
C TYR A 319 -1.64 10.21 -6.61
N ILE A 320 -2.63 10.71 -5.87
CA ILE A 320 -3.06 10.10 -4.62
C ILE A 320 -4.16 9.08 -4.93
N ARG A 321 -3.94 7.84 -4.55
CA ARG A 321 -4.87 6.74 -4.75
C ARG A 321 -5.37 6.21 -3.41
N SER A 322 -6.69 6.01 -3.26
CA SER A 322 -7.24 5.41 -2.03
C SER A 322 -6.53 4.07 -1.69
N PRO A 323 -6.18 3.82 -0.42
CA PRO A 323 -6.47 4.60 0.79
C PRO A 323 -5.39 5.62 1.18
N GLU A 324 -4.48 6.01 0.27
CA GLU A 324 -3.50 7.06 0.56
C GLU A 324 -4.18 8.43 0.81
N PRO A 325 -3.60 9.30 1.67
CA PRO A 325 -2.34 9.14 2.41
C PRO A 325 -2.50 8.36 3.74
N GLY A 326 -3.61 7.69 3.94
CA GLY A 326 -3.89 6.93 5.17
C GLY A 326 -2.85 5.85 5.48
N CYS A 327 -2.24 5.24 4.46
CA CYS A 327 -1.18 4.25 4.65
C CYS A 327 0.04 4.84 5.37
N SER A 328 0.44 6.07 5.04
CA SER A 328 1.57 6.77 5.67
C SER A 328 1.37 6.99 7.17
N PHE A 329 0.13 7.16 7.61
CA PHE A 329 -0.24 7.44 9.00
C PHE A 329 -0.77 6.21 9.76
N ARG A 330 -0.92 5.06 9.10
CA ARG A 330 -1.40 3.85 9.78
C ARG A 330 -0.59 3.47 11.02
N PRO A 331 0.76 3.57 11.04
CA PRO A 331 1.53 3.22 12.24
C PRO A 331 1.49 4.26 13.35
N THR A 332 0.62 5.27 13.29
CA THR A 332 0.61 6.37 14.26
C THR A 332 0.52 5.90 15.70
N GLY A 333 -0.33 4.93 16.01
CA GLY A 333 -0.41 4.36 17.37
C GLY A 333 0.89 3.65 17.81
N ASN A 334 1.76 3.31 16.87
CA ASN A 334 2.97 2.51 17.08
C ASN A 334 4.26 3.30 16.81
N PHE A 335 4.23 4.62 16.66
CA PHE A 335 5.43 5.40 16.31
C PHE A 335 6.59 5.21 17.26
N VAL A 336 6.33 4.89 18.52
CA VAL A 336 7.37 4.58 19.50
C VAL A 336 7.87 3.13 19.43
N GLY A 337 7.21 2.25 18.64
CA GLY A 337 7.53 0.82 18.65
C GLY A 337 7.37 0.20 20.02
N PRO A 338 8.25 -0.74 20.42
CA PRO A 338 8.23 -1.36 21.74
C PRO A 338 8.86 -0.48 22.84
N TYR A 339 9.18 0.79 22.55
CA TYR A 339 9.98 1.65 23.42
C TYR A 339 9.13 2.64 24.20
N ARG A 340 9.62 3.03 25.40
CA ARG A 340 8.88 3.82 26.39
C ARG A 340 9.13 5.33 26.37
N PHE A 341 9.87 5.87 25.39
CA PHE A 341 10.04 7.33 25.31
C PHE A 341 8.70 8.02 24.98
N LYS A 342 8.50 9.22 25.57
CA LYS A 342 7.21 9.92 25.50
C LYS A 342 7.23 11.16 24.62
N ASN A 343 8.42 11.71 24.34
CA ASN A 343 8.57 12.95 23.61
C ASN A 343 8.85 12.65 22.13
N LEU A 344 7.90 13.04 21.28
CA LEU A 344 7.97 12.74 19.86
C LEU A 344 7.43 13.91 19.04
N GLU A 345 8.19 14.34 18.05
CA GLU A 345 7.74 15.21 16.98
C GLU A 345 7.70 14.46 15.65
N VAL A 346 6.64 14.64 14.89
CA VAL A 346 6.48 14.08 13.55
C VAL A 346 6.18 15.21 12.58
N ASP A 347 7.00 15.34 11.54
CA ASP A 347 6.85 16.30 10.42
C ASP A 347 6.72 15.49 9.13
N ALA A 348 5.49 15.30 8.65
CA ALA A 348 5.14 14.39 7.59
C ALA A 348 4.71 15.15 6.34
N SER A 349 5.43 14.98 5.24
CA SER A 349 5.08 15.51 3.92
C SER A 349 4.67 14.38 2.97
N ILE A 350 3.52 14.53 2.32
CA ILE A 350 3.03 13.66 1.26
C ILE A 350 3.32 14.33 -0.08
N VAL A 351 4.15 13.70 -0.89
CA VAL A 351 4.74 14.32 -2.08
C VAL A 351 4.38 13.54 -3.34
N MET A 352 3.96 14.24 -4.36
CA MET A 352 3.72 13.68 -5.70
C MET A 352 4.98 13.75 -6.55
N THR A 353 5.25 12.67 -7.31
CA THR A 353 6.36 12.61 -8.28
C THR A 353 5.96 11.77 -9.49
N ASN A 354 6.78 11.82 -10.55
CA ASN A 354 6.55 11.06 -11.78
C ASN A 354 6.91 9.56 -11.65
N LYS A 355 6.44 8.92 -10.57
CA LYS A 355 6.54 7.48 -10.34
C LYS A 355 5.17 6.83 -10.34
N SER A 356 5.11 5.50 -10.55
CA SER A 356 3.88 4.74 -10.38
C SER A 356 3.37 4.85 -8.94
N LEU A 357 2.07 4.63 -8.75
CA LEU A 357 1.36 4.97 -7.52
C LEU A 357 1.70 4.02 -6.37
N THR A 358 1.69 4.54 -5.16
CA THR A 358 1.76 3.74 -3.94
C THR A 358 0.36 3.29 -3.48
N GLY A 359 0.33 2.37 -2.56
CA GLY A 359 -0.87 1.86 -1.94
C GLY A 359 -0.54 0.84 -0.86
N PRO A 360 -1.55 0.15 -0.33
CA PRO A 360 -1.32 -0.84 0.69
C PRO A 360 -0.31 -1.89 0.25
N ASN A 361 0.69 -2.11 1.09
CA ASN A 361 1.60 -3.21 1.00
C ASN A 361 1.84 -3.74 2.42
N ARG A 362 2.10 -5.01 2.59
CA ARG A 362 2.23 -5.74 3.86
C ARG A 362 2.91 -4.89 4.94
N GLY A 363 2.20 -4.61 6.06
CA GLY A 363 2.64 -3.71 7.13
C GLY A 363 2.39 -2.22 6.87
N TYR A 364 1.99 -1.81 5.67
CA TYR A 364 1.86 -0.40 5.26
C TYR A 364 3.16 0.37 5.51
N ALA A 365 3.13 1.52 6.21
CA ALA A 365 4.33 2.27 6.56
C ALA A 365 5.09 1.72 7.80
N CYS A 366 4.68 0.59 8.40
CA CYS A 366 5.39 0.01 9.54
C CYS A 366 6.81 -0.44 9.17
N GLY A 367 7.01 -1.00 7.97
CA GLY A 367 8.35 -1.37 7.50
C GLY A 367 9.32 -0.20 7.49
N HIS A 368 8.87 0.96 7.03
CA HIS A 368 9.65 2.21 7.03
C HIS A 368 9.95 2.67 8.45
N LEU A 369 8.91 2.71 9.30
CA LEU A 369 9.03 3.11 10.69
C LEU A 369 10.09 2.30 11.43
N TYR A 370 10.03 0.97 11.33
CA TYR A 370 10.97 0.11 12.03
C TYR A 370 12.36 0.12 11.40
N PHE A 371 12.48 0.17 10.09
CA PHE A 371 13.78 0.36 9.44
C PHE A 371 14.50 1.60 9.95
N GLU A 372 13.77 2.71 10.06
CA GLU A 372 14.30 3.99 10.50
C GLU A 372 14.56 4.00 12.02
N THR A 373 13.61 3.54 12.84
CA THR A 373 13.71 3.55 14.30
C THR A 373 14.79 2.59 14.79
N GLU A 374 14.80 1.37 14.26
CA GLU A 374 15.78 0.36 14.62
C GLU A 374 17.19 0.71 14.11
N GLY A 375 17.27 1.34 12.94
CA GLY A 375 18.51 1.93 12.44
C GLY A 375 19.06 3.01 13.37
N MET A 376 18.19 3.85 13.95
CA MET A 376 18.60 4.85 14.94
C MET A 376 19.11 4.21 16.24
N MET A 377 18.50 3.08 16.68
CA MET A 377 19.00 2.32 17.84
C MET A 377 20.45 1.84 17.60
N ASP A 378 20.74 1.34 16.42
CA ASP A 378 22.09 0.90 16.06
C ASP A 378 23.09 2.09 16.00
N ARG A 379 22.67 3.21 15.42
CA ARG A 379 23.50 4.43 15.36
C ARG A 379 23.77 5.02 16.76
N LEU A 380 22.77 4.98 17.64
CA LEU A 380 22.94 5.41 19.02
C LEU A 380 23.92 4.49 19.77
N ALA A 381 23.78 3.17 19.60
CA ALA A 381 24.68 2.19 20.17
C ALA A 381 26.15 2.41 19.71
N GLU A 382 26.35 2.60 18.40
CA GLU A 382 27.64 2.90 17.81
C GLU A 382 28.25 4.19 18.38
N LYS A 383 27.47 5.27 18.44
CA LYS A 383 27.91 6.58 18.95
C LYS A 383 28.35 6.53 20.40
N LEU A 384 27.67 5.70 21.21
CA LEU A 384 27.95 5.56 22.63
C LEU A 384 28.94 4.43 22.96
N GLY A 385 29.33 3.61 21.97
CA GLY A 385 30.15 2.43 22.20
C GLY A 385 29.44 1.33 23.01
N LEU A 386 28.11 1.31 22.99
CA LEU A 386 27.27 0.33 23.66
C LEU A 386 26.91 -0.85 22.73
N ASP A 387 26.52 -1.97 23.34
CA ASP A 387 25.96 -3.06 22.57
C ASP A 387 24.54 -2.71 22.07
N PRO A 388 24.20 -2.98 20.77
CA PRO A 388 22.89 -2.70 20.21
C PRO A 388 21.72 -3.34 20.97
N ALA A 389 21.90 -4.55 21.54
CA ALA A 389 20.88 -5.21 22.33
C ALA A 389 20.67 -4.50 23.70
N GLU A 390 21.74 -3.96 24.28
CA GLU A 390 21.67 -3.24 25.55
C GLU A 390 20.93 -1.91 25.42
N VAL A 391 21.19 -1.14 24.34
CA VAL A 391 20.43 0.11 24.08
C VAL A 391 18.94 -0.19 23.95
N ARG A 392 18.57 -1.28 23.25
CA ARG A 392 17.16 -1.70 23.13
C ARG A 392 16.58 -2.11 24.48
N ARG A 393 17.24 -3.00 25.21
CA ARG A 393 16.79 -3.50 26.52
C ARG A 393 16.47 -2.36 27.48
N ARG A 394 17.30 -1.34 27.51
CA ARG A 394 17.16 -0.17 28.39
C ARG A 394 15.91 0.66 28.11
N ASN A 395 15.48 0.68 26.86
CA ASN A 395 14.37 1.51 26.42
C ASN A 395 13.06 0.73 26.20
N LEU A 396 13.04 -0.60 26.36
CA LEU A 396 11.83 -1.39 26.18
C LEU A 396 10.78 -1.09 27.25
N ILE A 397 9.52 -1.14 26.85
CA ILE A 397 8.38 -1.17 27.77
C ILE A 397 8.45 -2.48 28.55
N ALA A 398 8.42 -2.38 29.89
CA ALA A 398 8.48 -3.55 30.77
C ALA A 398 7.10 -4.24 30.91
N PRO A 399 7.06 -5.55 31.24
CA PRO A 399 5.79 -6.29 31.36
C PRO A 399 4.81 -5.72 32.40
N ASP A 400 5.33 -5.13 33.46
CA ASP A 400 4.55 -4.49 34.55
C ASP A 400 4.03 -3.10 34.18
N GLU A 401 4.49 -2.52 33.06
CA GLU A 401 3.93 -1.30 32.48
C GLU A 401 2.70 -1.56 31.59
N LEU A 402 2.39 -2.83 31.30
CA LEU A 402 1.24 -3.20 30.47
C LEU A 402 -0.05 -3.34 31.32
N PRO A 403 -1.21 -2.93 30.80
CA PRO A 403 -1.44 -2.38 29.48
C PRO A 403 -0.85 -0.96 29.32
N TYR A 404 -0.13 -0.73 28.21
CA TYR A 404 0.60 0.51 27.97
C TYR A 404 -0.09 1.36 26.90
N ARG A 405 -0.30 2.64 27.19
CA ARG A 405 -0.78 3.61 26.20
C ARG A 405 0.40 4.42 25.69
N THR A 406 0.64 4.30 24.38
CA THR A 406 1.69 5.08 23.73
C THR A 406 1.36 6.58 23.73
N PRO A 407 2.33 7.49 23.66
CA PRO A 407 2.08 8.92 23.54
C PRO A 407 1.26 9.27 22.29
N THR A 408 1.31 8.42 21.27
CA THR A 408 0.60 8.58 19.99
C THR A 408 -0.79 7.94 19.98
N GLY A 409 -1.29 7.46 21.11
CA GLY A 409 -2.64 6.94 21.29
C GLY A 409 -2.82 5.45 21.07
N GLY A 410 -1.75 4.70 20.76
CA GLY A 410 -1.80 3.24 20.67
C GLY A 410 -2.04 2.61 22.05
N TYR A 411 -2.69 1.45 22.06
CA TYR A 411 -2.97 0.68 23.26
C TYR A 411 -2.36 -0.72 23.09
N TYR A 412 -1.32 -0.99 23.87
CA TYR A 412 -0.67 -2.29 23.95
C TYR A 412 -1.24 -3.04 25.15
N ASP A 413 -2.04 -4.05 24.87
CA ASP A 413 -2.82 -4.76 25.89
C ASP A 413 -1.96 -5.72 26.74
N SER A 414 -1.01 -6.38 26.11
CA SER A 414 -0.19 -7.42 26.70
C SER A 414 1.13 -7.60 25.98
N GLY A 415 2.07 -8.30 26.62
CA GLY A 415 3.36 -8.65 26.02
C GLY A 415 4.47 -8.75 27.05
N ASP A 416 5.64 -9.20 26.59
CA ASP A 416 6.89 -9.20 27.34
C ASP A 416 8.03 -8.94 26.33
N TYR A 417 8.29 -7.68 26.04
CA TYR A 417 9.28 -7.28 25.05
C TYR A 417 10.71 -7.62 25.46
N PRO A 418 11.13 -7.40 26.74
CA PRO A 418 12.43 -7.85 27.22
C PRO A 418 12.67 -9.35 27.06
N LYS A 419 11.66 -10.17 27.38
CA LYS A 419 11.74 -11.62 27.21
C LYS A 419 11.83 -12.02 25.73
N THR A 420 11.04 -11.37 24.87
CA THR A 420 11.07 -11.64 23.42
C THR A 420 12.46 -11.31 22.84
N LEU A 421 13.06 -10.20 23.24
CA LEU A 421 14.43 -9.86 22.87
C LEU A 421 15.41 -10.91 23.37
N GLN A 422 15.34 -11.30 24.66
CA GLN A 422 16.26 -12.26 25.24
C GLN A 422 16.17 -13.63 24.54
N MET A 423 14.95 -14.11 24.27
CA MET A 423 14.76 -15.37 23.54
C MET A 423 15.40 -15.33 22.13
N ALA A 424 15.28 -14.22 21.42
CA ALA A 424 15.91 -14.06 20.11
C ALA A 424 17.43 -14.07 20.20
N LEU A 425 18.01 -13.40 21.19
CA LEU A 425 19.45 -13.37 21.45
C LEU A 425 19.99 -14.76 21.80
N ASP A 426 19.29 -15.51 22.66
CA ASP A 426 19.65 -16.86 23.06
C ASP A 426 19.61 -17.85 21.87
N MET A 427 18.52 -17.82 21.10
CA MET A 427 18.35 -18.67 19.90
C MET A 427 19.42 -18.37 18.85
N ALA A 428 19.81 -17.11 18.66
CA ALA A 428 20.85 -16.71 17.74
C ALA A 428 22.27 -16.98 18.29
N ARG A 429 22.44 -17.33 19.55
CA ARG A 429 23.74 -17.36 20.24
C ARG A 429 24.49 -16.05 20.05
N TYR A 430 23.80 -14.94 20.36
CA TYR A 430 24.24 -13.58 20.01
C TYR A 430 25.65 -13.27 20.47
N ASP A 431 26.07 -13.67 21.66
CA ASP A 431 27.43 -13.44 22.17
C ASP A 431 28.51 -14.13 21.31
N GLU A 432 28.22 -15.32 20.80
CA GLU A 432 29.12 -16.01 19.87
C GLU A 432 29.22 -15.25 18.52
N LEU A 433 28.08 -14.78 18.01
CA LEU A 433 28.05 -13.96 16.79
C LEU A 433 28.85 -12.67 16.97
N ARG A 434 28.74 -11.99 18.13
CA ARG A 434 29.53 -10.79 18.43
C ARG A 434 31.02 -11.08 18.50
N ARG A 435 31.45 -12.20 19.10
CA ARG A 435 32.85 -12.63 19.07
C ARG A 435 33.34 -12.93 17.65
N ALA A 436 32.55 -13.68 16.89
CA ALA A 436 32.86 -13.99 15.48
C ALA A 436 32.98 -12.71 14.64
N GLN A 437 32.09 -11.75 14.83
CA GLN A 437 32.14 -10.44 14.15
C GLN A 437 33.45 -9.70 14.47
N LYS A 438 33.85 -9.66 15.74
CA LYS A 438 35.10 -9.01 16.16
C LYS A 438 36.32 -9.68 15.51
N THR A 439 36.36 -11.00 15.49
CA THR A 439 37.42 -11.79 14.85
C THR A 439 37.45 -11.55 13.34
N ALA A 440 36.31 -11.54 12.67
CA ALA A 440 36.21 -11.28 11.24
C ALA A 440 36.74 -9.87 10.89
N ARG A 441 36.36 -8.84 11.66
CA ARG A 441 36.85 -7.47 11.48
C ARG A 441 38.36 -7.37 11.65
N ALA A 442 38.94 -8.03 12.64
CA ALA A 442 40.38 -8.06 12.86
C ALA A 442 41.10 -8.76 11.67
N ALA A 443 40.48 -9.67 10.97
CA ALA A 443 40.95 -10.33 9.77
C ALA A 443 40.63 -9.58 8.46
N GLY A 444 40.11 -8.34 8.51
CA GLY A 444 39.71 -7.55 7.35
C GLY A 444 38.44 -8.04 6.63
N LYS A 445 37.64 -8.86 7.29
CA LYS A 445 36.38 -9.40 6.74
C LYS A 445 35.18 -8.66 7.29
N TYR A 446 34.13 -8.51 6.47
CA TYR A 446 32.85 -7.95 6.88
C TYR A 446 31.93 -9.08 7.36
N PHE A 447 31.39 -8.91 8.56
CA PHE A 447 30.37 -9.79 9.14
C PHE A 447 29.30 -8.93 9.80
N GLY A 448 28.11 -8.86 9.17
CA GLY A 448 26.99 -8.07 9.64
C GLY A 448 26.09 -8.83 10.62
N ILE A 449 25.63 -8.13 11.66
CA ILE A 449 24.58 -8.61 12.57
C ILE A 449 23.54 -7.50 12.61
N GLY A 450 22.29 -7.84 12.33
CA GLY A 450 21.14 -6.95 12.44
C GLY A 450 20.22 -7.39 13.56
N LEU A 451 19.71 -6.44 14.32
CA LEU A 451 18.74 -6.65 15.39
C LEU A 451 17.62 -5.64 15.23
N ALA A 452 16.36 -6.11 15.25
CA ALA A 452 15.19 -5.24 15.16
C ALA A 452 14.04 -5.80 16.00
N LEU A 453 13.29 -4.89 16.63
CA LEU A 453 12.07 -5.21 17.34
C LEU A 453 10.91 -4.44 16.73
N ALA A 454 9.78 -5.12 16.53
CA ALA A 454 8.60 -4.53 15.94
C ALA A 454 7.34 -4.89 16.75
N VAL A 455 6.46 -3.91 16.91
CA VAL A 455 5.09 -4.09 17.39
C VAL A 455 4.17 -3.75 16.24
N ASP A 456 3.60 -4.76 15.58
CA ASP A 456 2.69 -4.57 14.46
C ASP A 456 1.24 -4.79 14.92
N PRO A 457 0.32 -3.86 14.63
CA PRO A 457 -1.08 -4.03 15.00
C PRO A 457 -1.67 -5.23 14.27
N SER A 458 -2.33 -6.13 15.02
CA SER A 458 -2.90 -7.37 14.51
C SER A 458 -4.07 -7.16 13.54
N VAL A 459 -4.72 -6.00 13.59
CA VAL A 459 -5.86 -5.63 12.74
C VAL A 459 -5.56 -4.32 12.02
N SER A 460 -6.02 -4.19 10.77
CA SER A 460 -5.94 -2.93 10.05
C SER A 460 -6.90 -1.92 10.67
N ASN A 461 -6.43 -1.19 11.67
CA ASN A 461 -7.23 -0.21 12.39
C ASN A 461 -6.85 1.21 11.98
N MET A 462 -7.61 1.78 11.04
CA MET A 462 -7.44 3.16 10.61
C MET A 462 -7.93 4.18 11.67
N GLY A 463 -8.57 3.72 12.75
CA GLY A 463 -8.98 4.57 13.86
C GLY A 463 -7.81 5.28 14.56
N TYR A 464 -6.63 4.69 14.55
CA TYR A 464 -5.42 5.36 15.06
C TYR A 464 -5.10 6.64 14.30
N VAL A 465 -5.38 6.69 13.00
CA VAL A 465 -5.16 7.89 12.18
C VAL A 465 -6.02 9.04 12.71
N ALA A 466 -7.30 8.80 12.97
CA ALA A 466 -8.18 9.80 13.54
C ALA A 466 -7.73 10.23 14.94
N THR A 467 -7.39 9.28 15.81
CA THR A 467 -6.89 9.54 17.17
C THR A 467 -5.61 10.39 17.16
N ALA A 468 -4.73 10.16 16.20
CA ALA A 468 -3.48 10.90 16.07
C ALA A 468 -3.66 12.29 15.46
N LEU A 469 -4.54 12.43 14.48
CA LEU A 469 -4.71 13.66 13.71
C LEU A 469 -5.68 14.64 14.37
N ASP A 470 -6.62 14.15 15.18
CA ASP A 470 -7.62 14.99 15.84
C ASP A 470 -7.30 15.18 17.33
N PRO A 471 -6.98 16.43 17.76
CA PRO A 471 -6.65 16.73 19.16
C PRO A 471 -7.76 16.36 20.16
N GLN A 472 -9.03 16.42 19.79
CA GLN A 472 -10.14 16.07 20.67
C GLN A 472 -10.12 14.59 21.08
N PHE A 473 -9.65 13.70 20.22
CA PHE A 473 -9.52 12.28 20.55
C PHE A 473 -8.27 11.99 21.39
N ARG A 474 -7.21 12.77 21.23
CA ARG A 474 -6.01 12.64 22.07
C ARG A 474 -6.28 12.98 23.54
N ALA A 475 -7.19 13.92 23.78
CA ALA A 475 -7.54 14.38 25.13
C ALA A 475 -8.39 13.36 25.93
N LYS A 476 -8.88 12.28 25.31
CA LYS A 476 -9.74 11.28 25.93
C LYS A 476 -8.96 9.99 26.20
N PRO A 477 -8.47 9.76 27.43
CA PRO A 477 -7.70 8.55 27.77
C PRO A 477 -8.46 7.25 27.54
N GLU A 478 -9.79 7.29 27.66
CA GLU A 478 -10.68 6.14 27.46
C GLU A 478 -10.99 5.84 26.00
N TYR A 479 -10.60 6.71 25.07
CA TYR A 479 -10.85 6.48 23.65
C TYR A 479 -9.93 5.38 23.12
N LEU A 480 -10.54 4.28 22.75
CA LEU A 480 -9.87 3.18 22.06
C LEU A 480 -10.23 3.27 20.57
N PRO A 481 -9.23 3.38 19.67
CA PRO A 481 -9.49 3.37 18.25
C PRO A 481 -10.22 2.10 17.83
N LYS A 482 -11.29 2.24 17.05
CA LYS A 482 -12.06 1.11 16.52
C LYS A 482 -11.64 0.82 15.09
N SER A 483 -11.57 -0.47 14.74
CA SER A 483 -11.33 -0.88 13.35
C SER A 483 -12.48 -0.44 12.46
N GLY A 484 -12.14 0.04 11.26
CA GLY A 484 -13.10 0.39 10.22
C GLY A 484 -13.40 -0.75 9.24
N ALA A 485 -12.91 -1.97 9.47
CA ALA A 485 -13.20 -3.11 8.60
C ALA A 485 -14.69 -3.49 8.71
N THR A 486 -15.38 -3.50 7.56
CA THR A 486 -16.78 -3.92 7.49
C THR A 486 -16.83 -5.33 6.91
N GLU A 487 -17.52 -6.22 7.60
CA GLU A 487 -17.82 -7.56 7.15
C GLU A 487 -19.33 -7.81 7.27
N SER A 488 -19.85 -8.66 6.42
CA SER A 488 -21.23 -9.11 6.48
C SER A 488 -21.30 -10.60 6.21
N ALA A 489 -22.25 -11.27 6.85
CA ALA A 489 -22.59 -12.65 6.57
C ALA A 489 -24.11 -12.79 6.50
N THR A 490 -24.58 -13.55 5.52
CA THR A 490 -25.99 -13.91 5.40
C THR A 490 -26.15 -15.42 5.60
N VAL A 491 -26.97 -15.80 6.56
CA VAL A 491 -27.32 -17.19 6.79
C VAL A 491 -28.79 -17.37 6.42
N LYS A 492 -29.04 -18.28 5.49
CA LYS A 492 -30.42 -18.67 5.09
C LYS A 492 -30.62 -20.13 5.43
N VAL A 493 -31.73 -20.42 6.07
CA VAL A 493 -32.19 -21.80 6.32
C VAL A 493 -33.44 -22.04 5.47
N ASP A 494 -33.39 -23.07 4.63
CA ASP A 494 -34.54 -23.44 3.81
C ASP A 494 -35.58 -24.26 4.63
N PRO A 495 -36.82 -24.49 4.11
CA PRO A 495 -37.82 -25.27 4.81
C PRO A 495 -37.44 -26.74 5.13
N LEU A 496 -36.38 -27.23 4.49
CA LEU A 496 -35.84 -28.58 4.74
C LEU A 496 -34.68 -28.57 5.74
N GLY A 497 -34.40 -27.44 6.37
CA GLY A 497 -33.34 -27.27 7.36
C GLY A 497 -31.93 -27.17 6.75
N ARG A 498 -31.80 -27.00 5.43
CA ARG A 498 -30.48 -26.78 4.80
C ARG A 498 -30.01 -25.37 5.06
N VAL A 499 -28.74 -25.24 5.47
CA VAL A 499 -28.11 -23.96 5.77
C VAL A 499 -27.28 -23.51 4.56
N ILE A 500 -27.51 -22.28 4.14
CA ILE A 500 -26.71 -21.56 3.14
C ILE A 500 -26.11 -20.37 3.87
N ALA A 501 -24.78 -20.29 3.92
CA ALA A 501 -24.02 -19.15 4.41
C ALA A 501 -23.32 -18.44 3.24
N ILE A 502 -23.47 -17.11 3.16
CA ILE A 502 -22.91 -16.27 2.11
C ILE A 502 -22.10 -15.14 2.77
#